data_6acb9e8c148bf26929d1ac31d697569b
#
_entry.id   6acb9e8c148bf26929d1ac31d697569b
#
_cell.length_a   1.000
_cell.length_b   1.000
_cell.length_c   1.000
_cell.angle_alpha   90.00
_cell.angle_beta   90.00
_cell.angle_gamma   90.00
#
_symmetry.space_group_name_H-M   'P 1'
#
loop_
_entity.id
_entity.type
_entity.pdbx_description
1 polymer ?
#
loop_
_entity_poly.entity_id
_entity_poly.type
_entity_poly.pdbx_seq_one_letter_code
_entity_poly.pdbx_strand_id
1 'polypeptide(L)'
;MMRHITREESVIDGLLRTTRTIAVVGASPRPTRHSHEVVSYLHRAGFDVVPVRPDRASVAGLPTFASLDDFGGSVDMVVIFRRPDAVVGHIQQAATKRAEAVWLPPGTWSREAEEAARQHNLTLIKDRCIIEEHQHVAGATGEPTAGHPRKQGVHVRRRRRRIEEDQVTFPGSGYVEGGGGGHKAGGGKRSVLDEKKMVSGRRRHR
;
A
#
# COMPACT_ATOMS: atom_id res chain seq x y z
N MET A 1 1.76 15.57 40.78
CA MET A 1 0.97 14.33 40.83
C MET A 1 1.61 13.35 39.84
N MET A 2 2.40 12.36 40.34
CA MET A 2 3.02 11.36 39.47
C MET A 2 1.93 10.45 38.88
N ARG A 3 1.76 10.44 37.55
CA ARG A 3 0.92 9.45 36.89
C ARG A 3 1.62 8.09 37.02
N HIS A 4 0.91 7.08 37.48
CA HIS A 4 1.33 5.70 37.36
C HIS A 4 1.29 5.34 35.88
N ILE A 5 2.46 5.27 35.23
CA ILE A 5 2.61 4.81 33.85
C ILE A 5 2.54 3.28 33.90
N THR A 6 1.62 2.70 33.14
CA THR A 6 1.51 1.25 33.00
C THR A 6 2.69 0.71 32.17
N ARG A 7 3.00 -0.58 32.29
CA ARG A 7 4.05 -1.22 31.48
C ARG A 7 3.77 -1.07 29.97
N GLU A 8 2.51 -1.14 29.58
CA GLU A 8 2.09 -0.98 28.18
C GLU A 8 2.32 0.44 27.67
N GLU A 9 1.94 1.45 28.43
CA GLU A 9 2.20 2.86 28.10
C GLU A 9 3.69 3.15 27.95
N SER A 10 4.53 2.55 28.80
CA SER A 10 5.99 2.67 28.70
C SER A 10 6.55 2.06 27.41
N VAL A 11 5.98 0.93 26.96
CA VAL A 11 6.37 0.29 25.69
C VAL A 11 5.97 1.17 24.50
N ILE A 12 4.74 1.71 24.50
CA ILE A 12 4.26 2.60 23.46
C ILE A 12 5.09 3.88 23.37
N ASP A 13 5.37 4.50 24.52
CA ASP A 13 6.23 5.70 24.58
C ASP A 13 7.62 5.41 23.99
N GLY A 14 8.26 4.32 24.40
CA GLY A 14 9.54 3.89 23.86
C GLY A 14 9.52 3.68 22.35
N LEU A 15 8.53 2.95 21.84
CA LEU A 15 8.37 2.70 20.40
C LEU A 15 8.19 3.99 19.61
N LEU A 16 7.29 4.88 20.04
CA LEU A 16 7.01 6.12 19.32
C LEU A 16 8.19 7.10 19.31
N ARG A 17 9.10 7.01 20.30
CA ARG A 17 10.33 7.83 20.34
C ARG A 17 11.44 7.27 19.44
N THR A 18 11.53 5.97 19.30
CA THR A 18 12.59 5.31 18.51
C THR A 18 12.23 5.10 17.06
N THR A 19 10.94 4.96 16.75
CA THR A 19 10.41 4.77 15.39
C THR A 19 10.71 5.97 14.50
N ARG A 20 11.16 5.71 13.28
CA ARG A 20 11.38 6.70 12.23
C ARG A 20 10.52 6.44 11.02
N THR A 21 10.53 5.20 10.53
CA THR A 21 9.83 4.79 9.31
C THR A 21 8.58 4.00 9.66
N ILE A 22 7.42 4.52 9.28
CA ILE A 22 6.12 3.91 9.54
C ILE A 22 5.44 3.56 8.22
N ALA A 23 5.19 2.27 7.98
CA ALA A 23 4.34 1.87 6.88
C ALA A 23 2.86 1.86 7.31
N VAL A 24 1.98 2.38 6.45
CA VAL A 24 0.53 2.37 6.68
C VAL A 24 -0.14 1.52 5.61
N VAL A 25 -0.49 0.29 5.97
CA VAL A 25 -1.16 -0.67 5.08
C VAL A 25 -2.66 -0.41 5.05
N GLY A 26 -3.24 -0.34 3.85
CA GLY A 26 -4.65 0.02 3.68
C GLY A 26 -4.88 1.53 3.73
N ALA A 27 -3.85 2.32 3.47
CA ALA A 27 -3.94 3.77 3.37
C ALA A 27 -4.99 4.20 2.33
N SER A 28 -5.90 5.10 2.68
CA SER A 28 -6.97 5.57 1.81
C SER A 28 -6.64 6.93 1.20
N PRO A 29 -6.92 7.18 -0.10
CA PRO A 29 -6.78 8.51 -0.69
C PRO A 29 -7.91 9.44 -0.25
N ARG A 30 -8.98 8.91 0.35
CA ARG A 30 -10.15 9.70 0.77
C ARG A 30 -9.87 10.39 2.10
N PRO A 31 -9.92 11.75 2.18
CA PRO A 31 -9.64 12.50 3.41
C PRO A 31 -10.54 12.15 4.60
N THR A 32 -11.75 11.65 4.33
CA THR A 32 -12.72 11.26 5.36
C THR A 32 -12.43 9.93 6.03
N ARG A 33 -11.41 9.19 5.56
CA ARG A 33 -11.03 7.91 6.13
C ARG A 33 -9.93 8.09 7.17
N HIS A 34 -10.09 7.42 8.31
CA HIS A 34 -9.11 7.48 9.40
C HIS A 34 -7.69 7.10 8.98
N SER A 35 -7.53 6.12 8.07
CA SER A 35 -6.21 5.76 7.54
C SER A 35 -5.54 6.89 6.72
N HIS A 36 -6.33 7.79 6.09
CA HIS A 36 -5.79 9.01 5.46
C HIS A 36 -5.32 10.02 6.50
N GLU A 37 -6.13 10.23 7.52
CA GLU A 37 -5.81 11.12 8.64
C GLU A 37 -4.51 10.68 9.33
N VAL A 38 -4.36 9.38 9.61
CA VAL A 38 -3.14 8.81 10.21
C VAL A 38 -1.92 9.08 9.34
N VAL A 39 -1.99 8.81 8.01
CA VAL A 39 -0.88 9.12 7.09
C VAL A 39 -0.52 10.60 7.14
N SER A 40 -1.52 11.47 7.03
CA SER A 40 -1.33 12.92 7.04
C SER A 40 -0.74 13.42 8.36
N TYR A 41 -1.24 12.90 9.48
CA TYR A 41 -0.78 13.26 10.81
C TYR A 41 0.67 12.84 11.05
N LEU A 42 0.98 11.57 10.84
CA LEU A 42 2.33 11.03 11.05
C LEU A 42 3.37 11.73 10.17
N HIS A 43 3.03 12.01 8.92
CA HIS A 43 3.91 12.76 8.03
C HIS A 43 4.19 14.18 8.54
N ARG A 44 3.16 14.89 9.03
CA ARG A 44 3.32 16.22 9.64
C ARG A 44 4.10 16.16 10.96
N ALA A 45 3.95 15.07 11.70
CA ALA A 45 4.70 14.84 12.94
C ALA A 45 6.19 14.51 12.70
N GLY A 46 6.62 14.34 11.43
CA GLY A 46 8.03 14.17 11.06
C GLY A 46 8.46 12.74 10.81
N PHE A 47 7.55 11.76 10.85
CA PHE A 47 7.86 10.38 10.49
C PHE A 47 8.05 10.21 8.97
N ASP A 48 8.91 9.29 8.60
CA ASP A 48 9.03 8.80 7.22
C ASP A 48 7.89 7.82 6.95
N VAL A 49 6.79 8.33 6.36
CA VAL A 49 5.58 7.53 6.17
C VAL A 49 5.58 6.85 4.80
N VAL A 50 5.30 5.54 4.79
CA VAL A 50 5.21 4.68 3.62
C VAL A 50 3.77 4.20 3.44
N PRO A 51 2.92 4.90 2.68
CA PRO A 51 1.56 4.44 2.45
C PRO A 51 1.54 3.23 1.51
N VAL A 52 0.80 2.18 1.87
CA VAL A 52 0.71 0.92 1.10
C VAL A 52 -0.73 0.68 0.68
N ARG A 53 -0.94 0.55 -0.64
CA ARG A 53 -2.24 0.25 -1.24
C ARG A 53 -2.10 -0.30 -2.67
N PRO A 54 -2.96 -1.27 -3.07
CA PRO A 54 -2.80 -1.96 -4.37
C PRO A 54 -2.92 -1.07 -5.60
N ASP A 55 -3.81 -0.07 -5.58
CA ASP A 55 -4.09 0.81 -6.74
C ASP A 55 -3.07 1.95 -6.91
N ARG A 56 -2.07 2.03 -6.05
CA ARG A 56 -0.96 3.01 -6.11
C ARG A 56 -1.41 4.48 -6.25
N ALA A 57 -2.60 4.82 -5.80
CA ALA A 57 -3.03 6.21 -5.74
C ALA A 57 -2.28 6.94 -4.62
N SER A 58 -1.88 8.19 -4.82
CA SER A 58 -1.24 9.00 -3.78
C SER A 58 -2.17 9.18 -2.57
N VAL A 59 -1.59 9.25 -1.38
CA VAL A 59 -2.29 9.48 -0.12
C VAL A 59 -1.63 10.62 0.62
N ALA A 60 -2.39 11.65 0.95
CA ALA A 60 -1.90 12.86 1.62
C ALA A 60 -0.65 13.47 0.92
N GLY A 61 -0.61 13.45 -0.41
CA GLY A 61 0.51 13.93 -1.21
C GLY A 61 1.72 12.98 -1.29
N LEU A 62 1.69 11.86 -0.58
CA LEU A 62 2.78 10.87 -0.59
C LEU A 62 2.55 9.81 -1.67
N PRO A 63 3.62 9.39 -2.38
CA PRO A 63 3.54 8.25 -3.29
C PRO A 63 3.25 6.97 -2.51
N THR A 64 2.52 6.03 -3.11
CA THR A 64 2.17 4.76 -2.48
C THR A 64 2.88 3.59 -3.13
N PHE A 65 3.00 2.50 -2.38
CA PHE A 65 3.48 1.21 -2.84
C PHE A 65 2.30 0.23 -2.93
N ALA A 66 2.29 -0.67 -3.91
CA ALA A 66 1.20 -1.62 -4.07
C ALA A 66 1.16 -2.66 -2.95
N SER A 67 2.34 -3.04 -2.46
CA SER A 67 2.52 -3.91 -1.30
C SER A 67 3.67 -3.39 -0.44
N LEU A 68 3.78 -3.91 0.78
CA LEU A 68 4.92 -3.61 1.65
C LEU A 68 6.22 -4.14 1.05
N ASP A 69 6.16 -5.22 0.29
CA ASP A 69 7.33 -5.83 -0.36
C ASP A 69 7.93 -4.96 -1.47
N ASP A 70 7.08 -4.14 -2.13
CA ASP A 70 7.54 -3.19 -3.17
C ASP A 70 8.37 -2.02 -2.61
N PHE A 71 8.31 -1.78 -1.31
CA PHE A 71 9.16 -0.80 -0.64
C PHE A 71 10.56 -1.39 -0.44
N GLY A 72 11.56 -0.79 -1.04
CA GLY A 72 12.95 -1.31 -1.03
C GLY A 72 13.70 -1.07 0.29
N GLY A 73 13.11 -0.36 1.25
CA GLY A 73 13.69 -0.07 2.56
C GLY A 73 13.21 -1.00 3.68
N SER A 74 13.75 -0.79 4.88
CA SER A 74 13.20 -1.32 6.14
C SER A 74 12.14 -0.38 6.68
N VAL A 75 11.26 -0.90 7.52
CA VAL A 75 10.28 -0.13 8.28
C VAL A 75 10.41 -0.48 9.76
N ASP A 76 10.28 0.52 10.62
CA ASP A 76 10.37 0.27 12.07
C ASP A 76 9.03 -0.18 12.63
N MET A 77 7.93 0.34 12.09
CA MET A 77 6.57 0.03 12.53
C MET A 77 5.62 -0.10 11.34
N VAL A 78 4.66 -1.03 11.44
CA VAL A 78 3.60 -1.20 10.43
C VAL A 78 2.23 -1.00 11.07
N VAL A 79 1.51 0.03 10.63
CA VAL A 79 0.11 0.29 11.02
C VAL A 79 -0.80 -0.35 9.98
N ILE A 80 -1.74 -1.23 10.40
CA ILE A 80 -2.52 -2.04 9.48
C ILE A 80 -4.01 -1.69 9.56
N PHE A 81 -4.53 -1.03 8.53
CA PHE A 81 -5.95 -0.71 8.34
C PHE A 81 -6.61 -1.73 7.40
N ARG A 82 -6.73 -2.97 7.87
CA ARG A 82 -7.38 -4.05 7.12
C ARG A 82 -8.38 -4.76 8.02
N ARG A 83 -9.30 -5.51 7.39
CA ARG A 83 -10.21 -6.38 8.15
C ARG A 83 -9.42 -7.44 8.90
N PRO A 84 -9.91 -7.91 10.06
CA PRO A 84 -9.19 -8.88 10.89
C PRO A 84 -8.73 -10.14 10.14
N ASP A 85 -9.54 -10.62 9.19
CA ASP A 85 -9.26 -11.79 8.34
C ASP A 85 -8.08 -11.59 7.38
N ALA A 86 -7.70 -10.35 7.09
CA ALA A 86 -6.62 -10.02 6.15
C ALA A 86 -5.34 -9.52 6.83
N VAL A 87 -5.29 -9.46 8.16
CA VAL A 87 -4.16 -8.83 8.89
C VAL A 87 -2.93 -9.74 8.94
N VAL A 88 -3.11 -11.06 9.09
CA VAL A 88 -2.03 -12.01 9.33
C VAL A 88 -0.93 -11.94 8.25
N GLY A 89 -1.32 -11.90 6.96
CA GLY A 89 -0.35 -11.79 5.87
C GLY A 89 0.49 -10.51 5.92
N HIS A 90 -0.09 -9.41 6.40
CA HIS A 90 0.65 -8.15 6.54
C HIS A 90 1.59 -8.14 7.76
N ILE A 91 1.26 -8.91 8.81
CA ILE A 91 2.18 -9.13 9.93
C ILE A 91 3.42 -9.91 9.48
N GLN A 92 3.24 -10.93 8.64
CA GLN A 92 4.35 -11.67 8.05
C GLN A 92 5.24 -10.77 7.16
N GLN A 93 4.62 -9.90 6.35
CA GLN A 93 5.35 -8.91 5.57
C GLN A 93 6.11 -7.92 6.47
N ALA A 94 5.52 -7.48 7.58
CA ALA A 94 6.18 -6.61 8.54
C ALA A 94 7.45 -7.26 9.10
N ALA A 95 7.39 -8.54 9.48
CA ALA A 95 8.55 -9.31 9.93
C ALA A 95 9.64 -9.39 8.85
N THR A 96 9.28 -9.65 7.60
CA THR A 96 10.23 -9.67 6.47
C THR A 96 10.91 -8.31 6.28
N LYS A 97 10.22 -7.21 6.56
CA LYS A 97 10.75 -5.83 6.52
C LYS A 97 11.52 -5.44 7.78
N ARG A 98 11.70 -6.37 8.72
CA ARG A 98 12.39 -6.16 10.00
C ARG A 98 11.74 -5.09 10.88
N ALA A 99 10.40 -5.02 10.83
CA ALA A 99 9.68 -4.16 11.73
C ALA A 99 9.90 -4.61 13.20
N GLU A 100 9.93 -3.66 14.10
CA GLU A 100 9.96 -3.92 15.54
C GLU A 100 8.54 -4.12 16.08
N ALA A 101 7.57 -3.38 15.51
CA ALA A 101 6.21 -3.36 15.98
C ALA A 101 5.17 -3.40 14.86
N VAL A 102 4.01 -3.95 15.20
CA VAL A 102 2.78 -3.88 14.42
C VAL A 102 1.71 -3.17 15.26
N TRP A 103 1.05 -2.20 14.64
CA TRP A 103 -0.03 -1.44 15.24
C TRP A 103 -1.36 -1.75 14.56
N LEU A 104 -2.30 -2.27 15.34
CA LEU A 104 -3.64 -2.62 14.90
C LEU A 104 -4.65 -1.62 15.49
N PRO A 105 -5.12 -0.65 14.72
CA PRO A 105 -6.17 0.28 15.15
C PRO A 105 -7.46 -0.44 15.57
N PRO A 106 -8.36 0.22 16.31
CA PRO A 106 -9.62 -0.37 16.74
C PRO A 106 -10.37 -1.07 15.62
N GLY A 107 -10.86 -2.29 15.88
CA GLY A 107 -11.62 -3.10 14.92
C GLY A 107 -10.79 -3.86 13.88
N THR A 108 -9.46 -3.87 13.99
CA THR A 108 -8.58 -4.63 13.07
C THR A 108 -7.92 -5.84 13.72
N TRP A 109 -8.06 -5.99 15.02
CA TRP A 109 -7.47 -7.08 15.79
C TRP A 109 -8.20 -8.41 15.60
N SER A 110 -7.44 -9.52 15.66
CA SER A 110 -7.95 -10.88 15.82
C SER A 110 -6.95 -11.70 16.64
N ARG A 111 -7.40 -12.86 17.13
CA ARG A 111 -6.55 -13.80 17.86
C ARG A 111 -5.44 -14.35 16.98
N GLU A 112 -5.72 -14.60 15.73
CA GLU A 112 -4.76 -15.07 14.72
C GLU A 112 -3.68 -14.02 14.44
N ALA A 113 -4.04 -12.72 14.46
CA ALA A 113 -3.10 -11.62 14.33
C ALA A 113 -2.15 -11.56 15.53
N GLU A 114 -2.66 -11.75 16.75
CA GLU A 114 -1.83 -11.79 17.97
C GLU A 114 -0.85 -12.96 17.95
N GLU A 115 -1.33 -14.14 17.56
CA GLU A 115 -0.49 -15.32 17.42
C GLU A 115 0.61 -15.13 16.36
N ALA A 116 0.27 -14.56 15.20
CA ALA A 116 1.24 -14.25 14.14
C ALA A 116 2.30 -13.26 14.62
N ALA A 117 1.92 -12.18 15.32
CA ALA A 117 2.86 -11.22 15.86
C ALA A 117 3.83 -11.90 16.86
N ARG A 118 3.32 -12.76 17.73
CA ARG A 118 4.11 -13.52 18.68
C ARG A 118 5.10 -14.47 18.00
N GLN A 119 4.66 -15.20 16.96
CA GLN A 119 5.52 -16.13 16.20
C GLN A 119 6.68 -15.42 15.51
N HIS A 120 6.48 -14.17 15.12
CA HIS A 120 7.51 -13.35 14.46
C HIS A 120 8.27 -12.41 15.42
N ASN A 121 8.06 -12.52 16.76
CA ASN A 121 8.66 -11.66 17.78
C ASN A 121 8.43 -10.17 17.54
N LEU A 122 7.26 -9.81 17.03
CA LEU A 122 6.86 -8.42 16.82
C LEU A 122 6.11 -7.90 18.06
N THR A 123 6.42 -6.69 18.47
CA THR A 123 5.61 -5.99 19.47
C THR A 123 4.25 -5.64 18.87
N LEU A 124 3.17 -6.13 19.47
CA LEU A 124 1.82 -5.85 19.02
C LEU A 124 1.15 -4.80 19.89
N ILE A 125 0.74 -3.69 19.28
CA ILE A 125 -0.16 -2.71 19.86
C ILE A 125 -1.53 -2.88 19.20
N LYS A 126 -2.59 -3.05 20.00
CA LYS A 126 -3.95 -3.29 19.51
C LYS A 126 -4.97 -2.36 20.14
N ASP A 127 -6.04 -2.09 19.39
CA ASP A 127 -7.20 -1.31 19.83
C ASP A 127 -6.87 0.09 20.38
N ARG A 128 -5.79 0.70 19.87
CA ARG A 128 -5.38 2.07 20.22
C ARG A 128 -5.25 2.94 18.97
N CYS A 129 -5.60 4.21 19.13
CA CYS A 129 -5.41 5.21 18.08
C CYS A 129 -3.97 5.75 18.15
N ILE A 130 -3.17 5.51 17.12
CA ILE A 130 -1.76 5.94 17.08
C ILE A 130 -1.61 7.47 17.16
N ILE A 131 -2.59 8.24 16.65
CA ILE A 131 -2.59 9.70 16.76
C ILE A 131 -2.70 10.14 18.21
N GLU A 132 -3.65 9.57 18.95
CA GLU A 132 -3.89 9.92 20.36
C GLU A 132 -2.69 9.53 21.22
N GLU A 133 -2.15 8.33 21.02
CA GLU A 133 -0.98 7.86 21.76
C GLU A 133 0.24 8.75 21.47
N HIS A 134 0.48 9.10 20.21
CA HIS A 134 1.59 9.99 19.86
C HIS A 134 1.40 11.40 20.46
N GLN A 135 0.18 11.94 20.44
CA GLN A 135 -0.11 13.24 21.07
C GLN A 135 0.12 13.20 22.58
N HIS A 136 -0.20 12.08 23.21
CA HIS A 136 0.04 11.88 24.64
C HIS A 136 1.53 11.90 24.98
N VAL A 137 2.32 11.16 24.20
CA VAL A 137 3.78 11.10 24.34
C VAL A 137 4.41 12.48 24.10
N ALA A 138 3.97 13.21 23.05
CA ALA A 138 4.45 14.54 22.72
C ALA A 138 4.08 15.57 23.80
N GLY A 139 2.87 15.51 24.33
CA GLY A 139 2.39 16.41 25.37
C GLY A 139 3.05 16.20 26.75
N ALA A 140 3.45 14.97 27.05
CA ALA A 140 4.09 14.63 28.31
C ALA A 140 5.51 15.21 28.47
N THR A 141 6.19 15.50 27.34
CA THR A 141 7.58 15.98 27.34
C THR A 141 7.71 17.48 27.13
N GLY A 142 6.63 18.18 26.71
CA GLY A 142 6.71 19.60 26.37
C GLY A 142 7.66 19.93 25.22
N GLU A 143 8.37 18.94 24.72
CA GLU A 143 9.16 19.05 23.50
C GLU A 143 8.29 18.62 22.31
N PRO A 144 8.33 19.33 21.17
CA PRO A 144 7.89 18.72 19.94
C PRO A 144 8.68 17.42 19.82
N THR A 145 7.99 16.28 19.76
CA THR A 145 8.63 14.99 19.48
C THR A 145 9.49 15.25 18.27
N ALA A 146 10.80 15.22 18.50
CA ALA A 146 11.78 15.86 17.67
C ALA A 146 11.50 15.51 16.23
N GLY A 147 11.01 16.50 15.49
CA GLY A 147 11.11 16.42 14.05
C GLY A 147 12.55 16.07 13.77
N HIS A 148 12.80 14.81 13.46
CA HIS A 148 14.09 14.39 12.98
C HIS A 148 14.41 15.35 11.84
N PRO A 149 15.57 16.02 11.83
CA PRO A 149 15.90 16.97 10.79
C PRO A 149 15.58 16.27 9.47
N ARG A 150 14.65 16.84 8.70
CA ARG A 150 14.26 16.32 7.39
C ARG A 150 15.56 16.13 6.61
N LYS A 151 16.07 14.92 6.56
CA LYS A 151 17.04 14.57 5.54
C LYS A 151 16.26 14.68 4.24
N GLN A 152 16.53 15.77 3.52
CA GLN A 152 16.00 16.05 2.21
C GLN A 152 16.08 14.76 1.39
N GLY A 153 14.89 14.25 0.98
CA GLY A 153 14.72 13.32 -0.11
C GLY A 153 15.40 11.96 0.11
N VAL A 154 14.65 11.00 0.61
CA VAL A 154 14.88 9.63 0.15
C VAL A 154 14.65 9.67 -1.36
N HIS A 155 15.73 9.87 -2.12
CA HIS A 155 15.71 9.62 -3.56
C HIS A 155 15.39 8.14 -3.72
N VAL A 156 14.09 7.83 -3.87
CA VAL A 156 13.65 6.55 -4.41
C VAL A 156 14.26 6.50 -5.80
N ARG A 157 15.45 5.89 -5.91
CA ARG A 157 16.00 5.50 -7.20
C ARG A 157 14.98 4.50 -7.76
N ARG A 158 14.01 5.03 -8.55
CA ARG A 158 13.25 4.21 -9.47
C ARG A 158 14.30 3.51 -10.33
N ARG A 159 14.55 2.24 -10.06
CA ARG A 159 15.16 1.36 -11.06
C ARG A 159 14.16 1.35 -12.22
N ARG A 160 14.32 2.29 -13.15
CA ARG A 160 13.82 2.11 -14.50
C ARG A 160 14.47 0.82 -14.96
N ARG A 161 13.73 -0.26 -15.01
CA ARG A 161 14.08 -1.37 -15.86
C ARG A 161 14.14 -0.74 -17.24
N ARG A 162 15.36 -0.50 -17.72
CA ARG A 162 15.64 -0.30 -19.13
C ARG A 162 15.15 -1.60 -19.76
N ILE A 163 14.02 -1.54 -20.45
CA ILE A 163 13.67 -2.55 -21.42
C ILE A 163 14.72 -2.31 -22.49
N GLU A 164 15.77 -3.11 -22.49
CA GLU A 164 16.61 -3.25 -23.66
C GLU A 164 15.68 -3.80 -24.73
N GLU A 165 15.40 -2.97 -25.72
CA GLU A 165 14.84 -3.41 -26.98
C GLU A 165 15.87 -4.37 -27.57
N ASP A 166 15.70 -5.66 -27.29
CA ASP A 166 16.36 -6.71 -28.07
C ASP A 166 15.90 -6.53 -29.52
N GLN A 167 16.83 -6.04 -30.30
CA GLN A 167 16.73 -6.04 -31.75
C GLN A 167 16.52 -7.49 -32.19
N VAL A 168 15.26 -7.85 -32.41
CA VAL A 168 14.92 -9.07 -33.13
C VAL A 168 15.29 -8.83 -34.58
N THR A 169 16.54 -9.18 -34.91
CA THR A 169 16.99 -9.29 -36.29
C THR A 169 16.31 -10.51 -36.89
N PHE A 170 15.35 -10.28 -37.76
CA PHE A 170 14.81 -11.32 -38.62
C PHE A 170 15.83 -11.57 -39.74
N PRO A 171 16.39 -12.76 -39.90
CA PRO A 171 17.17 -13.10 -41.09
C PRO A 171 16.22 -13.47 -42.24
N GLY A 172 16.30 -12.74 -43.33
CA GLY A 172 15.97 -13.25 -44.63
C GLY A 172 14.55 -13.00 -45.14
N SER A 173 14.38 -11.95 -45.95
CA SER A 173 13.58 -12.04 -47.13
C SER A 173 14.27 -11.21 -48.23
N GLY A 174 14.77 -11.96 -49.21
CA GLY A 174 15.42 -11.41 -50.38
C GLY A 174 14.45 -10.52 -51.18
N TYR A 175 15.00 -9.43 -51.61
CA TYR A 175 14.42 -8.59 -52.66
C TYR A 175 14.36 -9.37 -53.97
N VAL A 176 13.17 -9.44 -54.54
CA VAL A 176 13.01 -9.76 -55.97
C VAL A 176 12.31 -8.53 -56.59
N GLU A 177 13.08 -7.79 -57.39
CA GLU A 177 12.53 -6.78 -58.29
C GLU A 177 11.71 -7.47 -59.39
N GLY A 178 10.57 -6.90 -59.73
CA GLY A 178 9.79 -7.32 -60.89
C GLY A 178 8.49 -6.58 -61.07
N GLY A 179 8.50 -5.47 -61.74
CA GLY A 179 7.69 -5.06 -62.88
C GLY A 179 6.17 -5.01 -62.75
N GLY A 180 5.62 -3.80 -62.85
CA GLY A 180 4.62 -3.45 -63.85
C GLY A 180 3.16 -3.83 -63.61
N GLY A 181 2.27 -2.84 -63.71
CA GLY A 181 0.93 -3.03 -64.23
C GLY A 181 -0.22 -2.63 -63.31
N GLY A 182 -0.78 -1.47 -63.57
CA GLY A 182 -1.99 -0.92 -62.99
C GLY A 182 -3.25 -1.76 -63.24
N HIS A 183 -4.29 -1.49 -62.49
CA HIS A 183 -5.63 -1.15 -62.96
C HIS A 183 -6.60 -0.96 -61.78
N LYS A 184 -7.34 0.09 -61.88
CA LYS A 184 -8.59 0.63 -61.35
C LYS A 184 -9.63 -0.33 -60.78
N ALA A 185 -10.29 0.20 -59.73
CA ALA A 185 -11.73 0.42 -59.58
C ALA A 185 -12.66 -0.72 -59.08
N GLY A 186 -13.53 -0.31 -58.17
CA GLY A 186 -14.84 -0.90 -57.91
C GLY A 186 -14.95 -1.41 -56.46
N GLY A 187 -15.63 -0.81 -55.53
CA GLY A 187 -17.00 -0.38 -55.53
C GLY A 187 -17.89 -1.52 -55.06
N GLY A 188 -18.42 -1.42 -53.81
CA GLY A 188 -19.44 -2.37 -53.40
C GLY A 188 -19.80 -2.30 -51.92
N LYS A 189 -20.71 -1.43 -51.59
CA LYS A 189 -21.55 -1.44 -50.39
C LYS A 189 -22.41 -2.71 -50.31
N ARG A 190 -22.75 -3.12 -49.08
CA ARG A 190 -24.07 -3.61 -48.57
C ARG A 190 -23.80 -4.36 -47.28
N SER A 191 -24.23 -3.90 -46.12
CA SER A 191 -25.55 -3.76 -45.45
C SER A 191 -26.37 -5.04 -45.39
N VAL A 192 -27.01 -5.17 -44.22
CA VAL A 192 -28.28 -5.86 -43.92
C VAL A 192 -28.08 -7.07 -42.98
N LEU A 193 -28.43 -6.84 -41.70
CA LEU A 193 -29.68 -7.19 -41.03
C LEU A 193 -29.95 -8.69 -40.78
N ASP A 194 -30.25 -8.90 -39.57
CA ASP A 194 -31.40 -9.49 -38.86
C ASP A 194 -31.16 -10.96 -38.44
N GLU A 195 -31.61 -11.46 -37.39
CA GLU A 195 -32.83 -11.45 -36.60
C GLU A 195 -32.72 -12.36 -35.38
N LYS A 196 -33.24 -11.91 -34.25
CA LYS A 196 -34.17 -12.54 -33.34
C LYS A 196 -34.30 -14.06 -33.26
N LYS A 197 -34.27 -14.58 -32.02
CA LYS A 197 -35.33 -15.36 -31.34
C LYS A 197 -34.84 -15.73 -29.94
N MET A 198 -35.39 -15.21 -28.89
CA MET A 198 -36.57 -15.56 -28.08
C MET A 198 -36.91 -17.06 -28.02
N VAL A 199 -36.81 -17.62 -26.80
CA VAL A 199 -37.76 -18.55 -26.14
C VAL A 199 -37.37 -18.64 -24.68
N SER A 200 -38.01 -18.04 -23.76
CA SER A 200 -39.16 -18.37 -22.92
C SER A 200 -39.26 -19.84 -22.49
N GLY A 201 -39.19 -20.04 -21.20
CA GLY A 201 -39.43 -21.33 -20.53
C GLY A 201 -39.59 -21.23 -19.01
N ARG A 202 -40.72 -20.75 -18.56
CA ARG A 202 -41.21 -20.94 -17.19
C ARG A 202 -41.37 -22.44 -16.89
N ARG A 203 -41.05 -22.87 -15.68
CA ARG A 203 -41.97 -23.71 -14.89
C ARG A 203 -41.56 -23.78 -13.43
N ARG A 204 -42.55 -23.56 -12.66
CA ARG A 204 -42.83 -23.69 -11.22
C ARG A 204 -42.93 -25.15 -10.76
N HIS A 205 -42.98 -25.26 -9.44
CA HIS A 205 -43.47 -26.34 -8.54
C HIS A 205 -42.36 -27.29 -8.04
N ARG A 206 -42.20 -27.55 -6.82
CA ARG A 206 -43.00 -27.46 -5.54
C ARG A 206 -42.09 -27.13 -4.40
#